data_6857150f6e147ae1655991981d76a96b
#
_entry.id   6857150f6e147ae1655991981d76a96b
#
_cell.length_a   1.000
_cell.length_b   1.000
_cell.length_c   1.000
_cell.angle_alpha   90.00
_cell.angle_beta   90.00
_cell.angle_gamma   90.00
#
_symmetry.space_group_name_H-M   'P 1'
#
loop_
_entity.id
_entity.type
_entity.pdbx_description
1 polymer ?
#
loop_
_entity_poly.entity_id
_entity_poly.type
_entity_poly.pdbx_seq_one_letter_code
_entity_poly.pdbx_strand_id
1 'polypeptide(L)'
;MLSAFNRRHLLGIRELSAGEINYLLDTAETFRDVSKREIKKVPALRGRTVINLFFEPSTRTRTSFEIAAKRLSADAVNVSVSTSSVSKGETLLDTARNLEAMSPDCIVIRHSMAGAPQHLARMCNAPIVNAGDGSHEHPTQALLDALTIRQFKGKIEGLKVAILGDILHSRVARSNVYLLTKLGANVSVSGPGTLVPKEFAELVDDGLRIEKRLEDAIEGADVVMILRIQRERQDAAFFPSMREYAVHYGLNAKHLERAAADAIVMHPGPMNRGVEISSEIADGSRSLILDQVTNGVAVRMAVLYLLAGGSHVEAEDTEVVEKQKR
;
A
#
# COMPACT_ATOMS: atom_id res chain seq x y z
N MET A 1 25.87 -7.83 -1.10
CA MET A 1 25.70 -6.45 -1.62
C MET A 1 24.20 -6.16 -1.58
N LEU A 2 23.77 -5.20 -0.79
CA LEU A 2 22.38 -4.74 -0.80
C LEU A 2 22.12 -4.15 -2.19
N SER A 3 21.17 -4.71 -2.94
CA SER A 3 20.77 -4.16 -4.23
C SER A 3 20.23 -2.76 -3.98
N ALA A 4 20.89 -1.75 -4.53
CA ALA A 4 20.38 -0.39 -4.47
C ALA A 4 18.99 -0.37 -5.11
N PHE A 5 18.04 0.34 -4.50
CA PHE A 5 16.72 0.56 -5.10
C PHE A 5 16.91 1.50 -6.31
N ASN A 6 16.87 0.92 -7.50
CA ASN A 6 17.09 1.65 -8.75
C ASN A 6 15.81 1.72 -9.59
N ARG A 7 14.75 2.26 -9.00
CA ARG A 7 13.45 2.47 -9.66
C ARG A 7 13.14 3.94 -9.76
N ARG A 8 12.72 4.37 -10.92
CA ARG A 8 12.23 5.74 -11.14
C ARG A 8 10.83 5.95 -10.58
N HIS A 9 10.00 4.91 -10.56
CA HIS A 9 8.60 4.94 -10.14
C HIS A 9 8.31 3.80 -9.17
N LEU A 10 7.26 3.97 -8.33
CA LEU A 10 6.66 2.89 -7.56
C LEU A 10 5.21 2.69 -8.02
N LEU A 11 5.01 1.81 -9.00
CA LEU A 11 3.71 1.61 -9.65
C LEU A 11 2.93 0.41 -9.08
N GLY A 12 3.63 -0.63 -8.61
CA GLY A 12 3.06 -1.84 -8.03
C GLY A 12 4.10 -2.61 -7.22
N ILE A 13 3.65 -3.67 -6.57
CA ILE A 13 4.52 -4.65 -5.89
C ILE A 13 4.95 -5.75 -6.84
N ARG A 14 4.10 -6.07 -7.82
CA ARG A 14 4.34 -7.16 -8.76
C ARG A 14 5.73 -7.06 -9.43
N GLU A 15 6.18 -5.85 -9.73
CA GLU A 15 7.41 -5.57 -10.46
C GLU A 15 8.65 -5.52 -9.55
N LEU A 16 8.48 -5.44 -8.23
CA LEU A 16 9.59 -5.38 -7.29
C LEU A 16 10.15 -6.77 -7.00
N SER A 17 11.46 -6.86 -6.88
CA SER A 17 12.14 -8.03 -6.33
C SER A 17 12.05 -8.07 -4.79
N ALA A 18 12.28 -9.24 -4.20
CA ALA A 18 12.36 -9.38 -2.74
C ALA A 18 13.47 -8.48 -2.14
N GLY A 19 14.58 -8.31 -2.84
CA GLY A 19 15.68 -7.42 -2.43
C GLY A 19 15.26 -5.95 -2.39
N GLU A 20 14.55 -5.46 -3.41
CA GLU A 20 14.02 -4.09 -3.46
C GLU A 20 12.98 -3.85 -2.36
N ILE A 21 12.11 -4.84 -2.11
CA ILE A 21 11.12 -4.78 -1.02
C ILE A 21 11.83 -4.66 0.33
N ASN A 22 12.81 -5.53 0.61
CA ASN A 22 13.56 -5.49 1.86
C ASN A 22 14.29 -4.15 2.03
N TYR A 23 14.93 -3.63 0.99
CA TYR A 23 15.59 -2.34 1.03
C TYR A 23 14.63 -1.17 1.38
N LEU A 24 13.42 -1.19 0.80
CA LEU A 24 12.36 -0.24 1.15
C LEU A 24 11.94 -0.36 2.62
N LEU A 25 11.78 -1.59 3.12
CA LEU A 25 11.40 -1.85 4.50
C LEU A 25 12.50 -1.42 5.49
N ASP A 26 13.78 -1.68 5.19
CA ASP A 26 14.91 -1.28 6.03
C ASP A 26 15.06 0.25 6.07
N THR A 27 14.88 0.91 4.93
CA THR A 27 14.83 2.37 4.84
C THR A 27 13.66 2.93 5.67
N ALA A 28 12.49 2.29 5.62
CA ALA A 28 11.31 2.71 6.38
C ALA A 28 11.52 2.55 7.90
N GLU A 29 12.22 1.52 8.37
CA GLU A 29 12.60 1.37 9.79
C GLU A 29 13.43 2.54 10.29
N THR A 30 14.41 3.00 9.50
CA THR A 30 15.21 4.18 9.83
C THR A 30 14.32 5.43 9.99
N PHE A 31 13.36 5.63 9.12
CA PHE A 31 12.43 6.78 9.20
C PHE A 31 11.39 6.65 10.32
N ARG A 32 11.08 5.44 10.76
CA ARG A 32 10.24 5.24 11.93
C ARG A 32 10.86 5.85 13.19
N ASP A 33 12.17 5.73 13.36
CA ASP A 33 12.86 6.30 14.50
C ASP A 33 12.88 7.84 14.46
N VAL A 34 12.91 8.44 13.27
CA VAL A 34 12.69 9.89 13.11
C VAL A 34 11.32 10.31 13.64
N SER A 35 10.31 9.47 13.45
CA SER A 35 8.93 9.74 13.90
C SER A 35 8.75 9.76 15.43
N LYS A 36 9.69 9.18 16.18
CA LYS A 36 9.69 9.14 17.66
C LYS A 36 10.43 10.32 18.28
N ARG A 37 11.21 11.07 17.50
CA ARG A 37 11.99 12.21 17.99
C ARG A 37 11.08 13.37 18.40
N GLU A 38 11.56 14.25 19.25
CA GLU A 38 10.90 15.52 19.56
C GLU A 38 10.73 16.36 18.29
N ILE A 39 11.81 16.57 17.54
CA ILE A 39 11.78 17.19 16.20
C ILE A 39 11.66 16.10 15.15
N LYS A 40 10.43 15.90 14.66
CA LYS A 40 10.07 14.85 13.68
C LYS A 40 10.37 15.26 12.23
N LYS A 41 11.47 15.98 12.01
CA LYS A 41 11.89 16.47 10.69
C LYS A 41 13.34 16.11 10.39
N VAL A 42 13.61 15.82 9.12
CA VAL A 42 14.95 15.65 8.56
C VAL A 42 15.04 16.42 7.24
N PRO A 43 16.19 17.03 6.87
CA PRO A 43 16.31 17.88 5.67
C PRO A 43 16.52 17.08 4.37
N ALA A 44 16.12 15.80 4.34
CA ALA A 44 16.44 14.87 3.27
C ALA A 44 15.86 15.27 1.89
N LEU A 45 14.72 15.98 1.86
CA LEU A 45 14.08 16.47 0.64
C LEU A 45 13.84 18.00 0.71
N ARG A 46 14.73 18.75 1.36
CA ARG A 46 14.63 20.21 1.43
C ARG A 46 14.70 20.83 0.03
N GLY A 47 13.73 21.68 -0.29
CA GLY A 47 13.62 22.33 -1.60
C GLY A 47 12.98 21.45 -2.70
N ARG A 48 12.55 20.23 -2.36
CA ARG A 48 11.81 19.35 -3.27
C ARG A 48 10.30 19.56 -3.13
N THR A 49 9.57 19.39 -4.23
CA THR A 49 8.12 19.52 -4.29
C THR A 49 7.45 18.17 -4.58
N VAL A 50 6.54 17.75 -3.70
CA VAL A 50 5.75 16.53 -3.85
C VAL A 50 4.29 16.91 -4.09
N ILE A 51 3.72 16.50 -5.23
CA ILE A 51 2.30 16.71 -5.55
C ILE A 51 1.50 15.45 -5.21
N ASN A 52 0.49 15.60 -4.35
CA ASN A 52 -0.50 14.56 -4.06
C ASN A 52 -1.74 14.78 -4.94
N LEU A 53 -1.86 14.01 -6.03
CA LEU A 53 -2.94 14.08 -7.02
C LEU A 53 -3.97 12.98 -6.75
N PHE A 54 -5.09 13.32 -6.12
CA PHE A 54 -6.09 12.35 -5.67
C PHE A 54 -7.42 12.53 -6.40
N PHE A 55 -7.76 11.56 -7.25
CA PHE A 55 -9.04 11.44 -7.97
C PHE A 55 -10.10 10.68 -7.16
N GLU A 56 -9.69 9.86 -6.19
CA GLU A 56 -10.59 9.22 -5.23
C GLU A 56 -10.44 9.84 -3.83
N PRO A 57 -11.52 9.99 -3.05
CA PRO A 57 -11.43 10.39 -1.65
C PRO A 57 -10.55 9.44 -0.83
N SER A 58 -9.56 9.96 -0.14
CA SER A 58 -8.73 9.18 0.78
C SER A 58 -8.06 10.08 1.81
N THR A 59 -8.70 10.29 2.94
CA THR A 59 -8.16 11.12 4.02
C THR A 59 -6.85 10.54 4.56
N ARG A 60 -6.83 9.26 4.96
CA ARG A 60 -5.65 8.63 5.55
C ARG A 60 -4.43 8.62 4.62
N THR A 61 -4.59 8.13 3.40
CA THR A 61 -3.45 8.02 2.48
C THR A 61 -2.90 9.38 2.11
N ARG A 62 -3.76 10.35 1.77
CA ARG A 62 -3.34 11.71 1.44
C ARG A 62 -2.62 12.38 2.61
N THR A 63 -3.23 12.39 3.81
CA THR A 63 -2.63 12.99 5.01
C THR A 63 -1.30 12.32 5.36
N SER A 64 -1.19 11.00 5.21
CA SER A 64 0.05 10.28 5.49
C SER A 64 1.18 10.62 4.51
N PHE A 65 0.90 10.80 3.21
CA PHE A 65 1.88 11.30 2.24
C PHE A 65 2.27 12.76 2.52
N GLU A 66 1.31 13.60 2.87
CA GLU A 66 1.57 14.99 3.25
C GLU A 66 2.47 15.08 4.48
N ILE A 67 2.19 14.31 5.53
CA ILE A 67 3.03 14.24 6.72
C ILE A 67 4.42 13.71 6.37
N ALA A 68 4.52 12.67 5.54
CA ALA A 68 5.79 12.09 5.12
C ALA A 68 6.65 13.12 4.38
N ALA A 69 6.10 13.83 3.41
CA ALA A 69 6.80 14.89 2.67
C ALA A 69 7.28 16.01 3.62
N LYS A 70 6.39 16.51 4.49
CA LYS A 70 6.74 17.56 5.47
C LYS A 70 7.81 17.11 6.46
N ARG A 71 7.83 15.83 6.87
CA ARG A 71 8.88 15.29 7.75
C ARG A 71 10.24 15.18 7.06
N LEU A 72 10.25 14.99 5.75
CA LEU A 72 11.45 15.03 4.92
C LEU A 72 11.87 16.45 4.52
N SER A 73 11.15 17.49 4.98
CA SER A 73 11.33 18.91 4.66
C SER A 73 11.03 19.25 3.19
N ALA A 74 10.23 18.45 2.52
CA ALA A 74 9.69 18.76 1.20
C ALA A 74 8.44 19.63 1.30
N ASP A 75 8.16 20.39 0.23
CA ASP A 75 6.90 21.09 0.02
C ASP A 75 5.85 20.10 -0.50
N ALA A 76 4.74 19.99 0.24
CA ALA A 76 3.65 19.08 -0.11
C ALA A 76 2.45 19.86 -0.65
N VAL A 77 2.09 19.62 -1.91
CA VAL A 77 0.94 20.24 -2.57
C VAL A 77 -0.16 19.20 -2.76
N ASN A 78 -1.35 19.46 -2.19
CA ASN A 78 -2.50 18.56 -2.34
C ASN A 78 -3.44 19.08 -3.43
N VAL A 79 -3.66 18.27 -4.47
CA VAL A 79 -4.61 18.54 -5.55
C VAL A 79 -5.79 17.57 -5.42
N SER A 80 -6.98 18.11 -5.13
CA SER A 80 -8.23 17.35 -5.10
C SER A 80 -9.02 17.62 -6.37
N VAL A 81 -9.26 16.58 -7.13
CA VAL A 81 -9.86 16.68 -8.46
C VAL A 81 -11.36 16.93 -8.42
N SER A 82 -12.05 16.56 -7.34
CA SER A 82 -13.50 16.80 -7.18
C SER A 82 -13.90 18.29 -7.19
N THR A 83 -12.93 19.20 -7.02
CA THR A 83 -13.13 20.66 -7.01
C THR A 83 -12.32 21.40 -8.09
N SER A 84 -11.62 20.67 -8.97
CA SER A 84 -10.68 21.23 -9.94
C SER A 84 -11.19 21.21 -11.40
N SER A 85 -10.36 21.67 -12.34
CA SER A 85 -10.61 21.73 -13.79
C SER A 85 -10.99 20.39 -14.45
N VAL A 86 -10.72 19.24 -13.83
CA VAL A 86 -11.16 17.92 -14.32
C VAL A 86 -12.70 17.83 -14.38
N SER A 87 -13.41 18.52 -13.48
CA SER A 87 -14.88 18.67 -13.60
C SER A 87 -15.32 19.41 -14.87
N LYS A 88 -14.39 20.07 -15.56
CA LYS A 88 -14.59 20.81 -16.82
C LYS A 88 -14.20 19.99 -18.06
N GLY A 89 -13.90 18.69 -17.93
CA GLY A 89 -13.57 17.80 -19.05
C GLY A 89 -12.07 17.67 -19.35
N GLU A 90 -11.17 18.15 -18.47
CA GLU A 90 -9.73 17.97 -18.61
C GLU A 90 -9.36 16.48 -18.44
N THR A 91 -8.52 15.96 -19.34
CA THR A 91 -8.07 14.56 -19.25
C THR A 91 -7.04 14.37 -18.13
N LEU A 92 -6.87 13.12 -17.66
CA LEU A 92 -5.82 12.76 -16.70
C LEU A 92 -4.43 13.21 -17.20
N LEU A 93 -4.17 13.06 -18.51
CA LEU A 93 -2.90 13.42 -19.10
C LEU A 93 -2.68 14.93 -19.12
N ASP A 94 -3.70 15.72 -19.46
CA ASP A 94 -3.59 17.17 -19.47
C ASP A 94 -3.36 17.72 -18.07
N THR A 95 -4.10 17.18 -17.07
CA THR A 95 -3.86 17.51 -15.65
C THR A 95 -2.42 17.21 -15.24
N ALA A 96 -1.90 16.03 -15.59
CA ALA A 96 -0.54 15.64 -15.23
C ALA A 96 0.52 16.53 -15.94
N ARG A 97 0.35 16.85 -17.20
CA ARG A 97 1.24 17.75 -17.96
C ARG A 97 1.26 19.17 -17.39
N ASN A 98 0.09 19.68 -17.00
CA ASN A 98 -0.01 20.99 -16.35
C ASN A 98 0.75 21.00 -15.01
N LEU A 99 0.63 19.92 -14.22
CA LEU A 99 1.36 19.79 -12.97
C LEU A 99 2.87 19.60 -13.21
N GLU A 100 3.26 18.83 -14.21
CA GLU A 100 4.65 18.62 -14.59
C GLU A 100 5.35 19.90 -15.04
N ALA A 101 4.63 20.81 -15.73
CA ALA A 101 5.15 22.13 -16.12
C ALA A 101 5.53 23.00 -14.89
N MET A 102 5.05 22.65 -13.69
CA MET A 102 5.45 23.28 -12.43
C MET A 102 6.69 22.61 -11.79
N SER A 103 7.32 21.67 -12.51
CA SER A 103 8.56 20.97 -12.14
C SER A 103 8.53 20.28 -10.77
N PRO A 104 7.54 19.40 -10.48
CA PRO A 104 7.54 18.64 -9.23
C PRO A 104 8.63 17.56 -9.23
N ASP A 105 9.18 17.27 -8.06
CA ASP A 105 10.16 16.20 -7.89
C ASP A 105 9.50 14.82 -7.71
N CYS A 106 8.20 14.76 -7.42
CA CYS A 106 7.42 13.53 -7.34
C CYS A 106 5.92 13.80 -7.44
N ILE A 107 5.20 12.92 -8.14
CA ILE A 107 3.74 12.93 -8.19
C ILE A 107 3.20 11.65 -7.57
N VAL A 108 2.44 11.79 -6.49
CA VAL A 108 1.72 10.71 -5.83
C VAL A 108 0.29 10.68 -6.37
N ILE A 109 -0.08 9.61 -7.08
CA ILE A 109 -1.40 9.52 -7.70
C ILE A 109 -2.27 8.45 -7.06
N ARG A 110 -3.56 8.78 -6.83
CA ARG A 110 -4.62 7.83 -6.51
C ARG A 110 -5.76 7.98 -7.50
N HIS A 111 -6.17 6.89 -8.14
CA HIS A 111 -7.17 6.89 -9.20
C HIS A 111 -8.15 5.72 -9.12
N SER A 112 -9.38 5.90 -9.61
CA SER A 112 -10.39 4.83 -9.67
C SER A 112 -10.11 3.81 -10.78
N MET A 113 -9.40 4.19 -11.84
CA MET A 113 -9.06 3.30 -12.95
C MET A 113 -7.73 2.60 -12.69
N ALA A 114 -7.73 1.26 -12.82
CA ALA A 114 -6.52 0.45 -12.84
C ALA A 114 -5.60 0.87 -14.00
N GLY A 115 -4.29 0.95 -13.75
CA GLY A 115 -3.30 1.32 -14.76
C GLY A 115 -3.10 2.83 -14.97
N ALA A 116 -3.85 3.70 -14.28
CA ALA A 116 -3.66 5.14 -14.39
C ALA A 116 -2.24 5.60 -13.97
N PRO A 117 -1.63 5.10 -12.88
CA PRO A 117 -0.24 5.42 -12.54
C PRO A 117 0.76 4.98 -13.60
N GLN A 118 0.57 3.78 -14.19
CA GLN A 118 1.41 3.26 -15.26
C GLN A 118 1.31 4.10 -16.53
N HIS A 119 0.11 4.59 -16.85
CA HIS A 119 -0.09 5.50 -17.97
C HIS A 119 0.68 6.81 -17.76
N LEU A 120 0.56 7.43 -16.59
CA LEU A 120 1.31 8.66 -16.28
C LEU A 120 2.82 8.45 -16.28
N ALA A 121 3.31 7.34 -15.75
CA ALA A 121 4.74 7.05 -15.70
C ALA A 121 5.41 6.96 -17.09
N ARG A 122 4.63 6.67 -18.13
CA ARG A 122 5.11 6.67 -19.54
C ARG A 122 5.11 8.05 -20.17
N MET A 123 4.37 8.99 -19.60
CA MET A 123 4.09 10.29 -20.21
C MET A 123 4.73 11.46 -19.45
N CYS A 124 5.13 11.24 -18.21
CA CYS A 124 5.69 12.26 -17.32
C CYS A 124 7.17 11.97 -16.99
N ASN A 125 7.94 13.05 -16.83
CA ASN A 125 9.33 12.96 -16.39
C ASN A 125 9.46 12.85 -14.87
N ALA A 126 8.50 13.37 -14.10
CA ALA A 126 8.51 13.26 -12.66
C ALA A 126 8.33 11.80 -12.20
N PRO A 127 9.02 11.34 -11.13
CA PRO A 127 8.73 10.08 -10.45
C PRO A 127 7.26 9.95 -10.06
N ILE A 128 6.66 8.79 -10.35
CA ILE A 128 5.25 8.49 -10.05
C ILE A 128 5.16 7.47 -8.92
N VAL A 129 4.33 7.78 -7.91
CA VAL A 129 4.00 6.85 -6.82
C VAL A 129 2.51 6.50 -6.89
N ASN A 130 2.21 5.20 -7.01
CA ASN A 130 0.85 4.70 -6.94
C ASN A 130 0.34 4.69 -5.49
N ALA A 131 -0.62 5.54 -5.17
CA ALA A 131 -1.32 5.59 -3.88
C ALA A 131 -2.66 4.81 -3.88
N GLY A 132 -2.82 3.91 -4.86
CA GLY A 132 -3.96 3.02 -5.07
C GLY A 132 -4.71 3.32 -6.36
N ASP A 133 -4.79 2.33 -7.25
CA ASP A 133 -5.48 2.41 -8.53
C ASP A 133 -6.54 1.31 -8.69
N GLY A 134 -7.80 1.71 -8.80
CA GLY A 134 -8.94 0.79 -8.96
C GLY A 134 -8.91 -0.38 -7.96
N SER A 135 -9.11 -1.60 -8.45
CA SER A 135 -8.91 -2.86 -7.72
C SER A 135 -7.55 -3.51 -8.00
N HIS A 136 -6.61 -2.78 -8.62
CA HIS A 136 -5.34 -3.31 -9.12
C HIS A 136 -4.29 -3.39 -8.01
N GLU A 137 -3.62 -2.28 -7.63
CA GLU A 137 -2.59 -2.30 -6.59
C GLU A 137 -2.60 -1.09 -5.65
N HIS A 138 -2.04 -1.28 -4.46
CA HIS A 138 -1.74 -0.24 -3.48
C HIS A 138 -0.38 -0.52 -2.81
N PRO A 139 0.74 -0.29 -3.52
CA PRO A 139 2.06 -0.75 -3.10
C PRO A 139 2.47 -0.25 -1.71
N THR A 140 2.21 1.02 -1.39
CA THR A 140 2.58 1.56 -0.07
C THR A 140 1.73 1.00 1.08
N GLN A 141 0.55 0.42 0.80
CA GLN A 141 -0.23 -0.29 1.80
C GLN A 141 0.40 -1.66 2.08
N ALA A 142 0.73 -2.44 1.05
CA ALA A 142 1.39 -3.73 1.25
C ALA A 142 2.75 -3.58 1.96
N LEU A 143 3.52 -2.55 1.63
CA LEU A 143 4.80 -2.26 2.30
C LEU A 143 4.61 -1.92 3.79
N LEU A 144 3.61 -1.11 4.16
CA LEU A 144 3.37 -0.80 5.57
C LEU A 144 2.82 -2.01 6.35
N ASP A 145 2.03 -2.86 5.68
CA ASP A 145 1.54 -4.10 6.24
C ASP A 145 2.72 -5.04 6.51
N ALA A 146 3.61 -5.24 5.56
CA ALA A 146 4.83 -6.03 5.70
C ALA A 146 5.76 -5.48 6.78
N LEU A 147 5.95 -4.16 6.86
CA LEU A 147 6.73 -3.54 7.93
C LEU A 147 6.13 -3.84 9.29
N THR A 148 4.80 -3.76 9.43
CA THR A 148 4.10 -4.08 10.67
C THR A 148 4.28 -5.55 11.04
N ILE A 149 4.10 -6.47 10.09
CA ILE A 149 4.34 -7.91 10.32
C ILE A 149 5.78 -8.14 10.77
N ARG A 150 6.77 -7.59 10.06
CA ARG A 150 8.19 -7.77 10.38
C ARG A 150 8.53 -7.26 11.79
N GLN A 151 7.93 -6.19 12.24
CA GLN A 151 8.14 -5.63 13.58
C GLN A 151 7.65 -6.54 14.71
N PHE A 152 6.49 -7.15 14.53
CA PHE A 152 5.86 -7.92 15.60
C PHE A 152 6.19 -9.42 15.52
N LYS A 153 6.52 -9.95 14.34
CA LYS A 153 6.88 -11.35 14.13
C LYS A 153 8.38 -11.59 13.88
N GLY A 154 9.17 -10.52 13.74
CA GLY A 154 10.62 -10.59 13.48
C GLY A 154 10.99 -10.92 12.03
N LYS A 155 10.22 -11.76 11.36
CA LYS A 155 10.41 -12.16 9.95
C LYS A 155 9.07 -12.33 9.25
N ILE A 156 9.10 -12.45 7.93
CA ILE A 156 7.91 -12.74 7.11
C ILE A 156 7.97 -14.16 6.54
N GLU A 157 9.18 -14.63 6.22
CA GLU A 157 9.39 -15.97 5.68
C GLU A 157 8.82 -17.08 6.57
N GLY A 158 8.07 -17.98 5.96
CA GLY A 158 7.43 -19.12 6.61
C GLY A 158 6.17 -18.81 7.41
N LEU A 159 5.79 -17.52 7.60
CA LEU A 159 4.56 -17.18 8.30
C LEU A 159 3.32 -17.63 7.51
N LYS A 160 2.29 -18.02 8.24
CA LYS A 160 0.94 -18.25 7.70
C LYS A 160 0.13 -16.95 7.81
N VAL A 161 -0.30 -16.41 6.67
CA VAL A 161 -1.05 -15.16 6.61
C VAL A 161 -2.43 -15.42 6.04
N ALA A 162 -3.47 -15.18 6.82
CA ALA A 162 -4.87 -15.25 6.36
C ALA A 162 -5.34 -13.86 5.94
N ILE A 163 -5.79 -13.71 4.68
CA ILE A 163 -6.42 -12.48 4.15
C ILE A 163 -7.89 -12.78 3.90
N LEU A 164 -8.78 -12.08 4.60
CA LEU A 164 -10.19 -12.44 4.69
C LEU A 164 -11.09 -11.30 4.21
N GLY A 165 -12.10 -11.64 3.40
CA GLY A 165 -13.16 -10.71 3.02
C GLY A 165 -13.38 -10.51 1.54
N ASP A 166 -13.50 -9.27 1.09
CA ASP A 166 -13.71 -8.88 -0.31
C ASP A 166 -12.39 -8.91 -1.08
N ILE A 167 -12.01 -10.07 -1.58
CA ILE A 167 -10.76 -10.30 -2.32
C ILE A 167 -10.85 -9.69 -3.73
N LEU A 168 -12.00 -9.86 -4.40
CA LEU A 168 -12.23 -9.45 -5.78
C LEU A 168 -11.95 -7.97 -6.02
N HIS A 169 -12.51 -7.11 -5.15
CA HIS A 169 -12.42 -5.66 -5.31
C HIS A 169 -11.22 -5.05 -4.54
N SER A 170 -10.43 -5.88 -3.84
CA SER A 170 -9.38 -5.39 -2.95
C SER A 170 -8.01 -5.29 -3.63
N ARG A 171 -7.62 -4.07 -3.99
CA ARG A 171 -6.23 -3.76 -4.36
C ARG A 171 -5.23 -4.08 -3.24
N VAL A 172 -5.68 -4.05 -1.97
CA VAL A 172 -4.84 -4.37 -0.82
C VAL A 172 -4.55 -5.87 -0.76
N ALA A 173 -5.56 -6.73 -0.99
CA ALA A 173 -5.35 -8.16 -1.07
C ALA A 173 -4.31 -8.51 -2.14
N ARG A 174 -4.49 -7.97 -3.34
CA ARG A 174 -3.61 -8.23 -4.49
C ARG A 174 -2.16 -7.83 -4.21
N SER A 175 -1.93 -6.60 -3.74
CA SER A 175 -0.58 -6.13 -3.42
C SER A 175 0.06 -6.92 -2.27
N ASN A 176 -0.73 -7.31 -1.23
CA ASN A 176 -0.22 -8.13 -0.14
C ASN A 176 0.11 -9.55 -0.59
N VAL A 177 -0.70 -10.17 -1.45
CA VAL A 177 -0.38 -11.48 -2.01
C VAL A 177 0.96 -11.43 -2.75
N TYR A 178 1.15 -10.48 -3.66
CA TYR A 178 2.45 -10.33 -4.36
C TYR A 178 3.61 -10.12 -3.40
N LEU A 179 3.46 -9.28 -2.39
CA LEU A 179 4.55 -8.95 -1.48
C LEU A 179 4.89 -10.12 -0.55
N LEU A 180 3.88 -10.68 0.10
CA LEU A 180 4.07 -11.68 1.15
C LEU A 180 4.60 -13.00 0.58
N THR A 181 4.09 -13.44 -0.58
CA THR A 181 4.59 -14.66 -1.23
C THR A 181 6.04 -14.47 -1.71
N LYS A 182 6.40 -13.29 -2.27
CA LYS A 182 7.79 -12.96 -2.63
C LYS A 182 8.74 -12.97 -1.44
N LEU A 183 8.25 -12.67 -0.24
CA LEU A 183 9.02 -12.72 1.01
C LEU A 183 8.91 -14.09 1.71
N GLY A 184 8.35 -15.11 1.04
CA GLY A 184 8.33 -16.49 1.51
C GLY A 184 7.23 -16.81 2.53
N ALA A 185 6.19 -15.98 2.66
CA ALA A 185 5.03 -16.32 3.48
C ALA A 185 4.07 -17.28 2.76
N ASN A 186 3.33 -18.07 3.54
CA ASN A 186 2.22 -18.89 3.08
C ASN A 186 0.91 -18.12 3.24
N VAL A 187 0.32 -17.67 2.15
CA VAL A 187 -0.87 -16.84 2.15
C VAL A 187 -2.10 -17.68 1.89
N SER A 188 -3.13 -17.55 2.74
CA SER A 188 -4.47 -18.11 2.51
C SER A 188 -5.46 -16.97 2.35
N VAL A 189 -6.34 -17.06 1.35
CA VAL A 189 -7.43 -16.09 1.15
C VAL A 189 -8.78 -16.79 1.33
N SER A 190 -9.74 -16.11 1.98
CA SER A 190 -11.10 -16.61 2.16
C SER A 190 -12.13 -15.48 2.22
N GLY A 191 -13.36 -15.79 1.81
CA GLY A 191 -14.50 -14.87 1.82
C GLY A 191 -15.71 -15.51 1.14
N PRO A 192 -16.81 -14.76 0.94
CA PRO A 192 -17.93 -15.23 0.11
C PRO A 192 -17.42 -15.72 -1.25
N GLY A 193 -17.89 -16.87 -1.72
CA GLY A 193 -17.43 -17.46 -2.99
C GLY A 193 -17.58 -16.53 -4.21
N THR A 194 -18.54 -15.62 -4.16
CA THR A 194 -18.76 -14.56 -5.16
C THR A 194 -17.72 -13.43 -5.10
N LEU A 195 -16.99 -13.31 -4.00
CA LEU A 195 -15.95 -12.31 -3.76
C LEU A 195 -14.52 -12.89 -3.77
N VAL A 196 -14.36 -14.18 -4.02
CA VAL A 196 -13.06 -14.86 -4.12
C VAL A 196 -12.99 -15.60 -5.45
N PRO A 197 -12.55 -14.95 -6.53
CA PRO A 197 -12.45 -15.57 -7.84
C PRO A 197 -11.33 -16.64 -7.82
N LYS A 198 -11.57 -17.77 -8.51
CA LYS A 198 -10.60 -18.88 -8.59
C LYS A 198 -9.30 -18.46 -9.28
N GLU A 199 -9.41 -17.57 -10.24
CA GLU A 199 -8.29 -17.00 -11.01
C GLU A 199 -7.34 -16.18 -10.12
N PHE A 200 -7.77 -15.84 -8.90
CA PHE A 200 -6.91 -15.18 -7.94
C PHE A 200 -5.71 -16.04 -7.52
N ALA A 201 -5.86 -17.38 -7.58
CA ALA A 201 -4.74 -18.30 -7.33
C ALA A 201 -3.63 -18.20 -8.38
N GLU A 202 -3.93 -17.70 -9.59
CA GLU A 202 -2.96 -17.55 -10.69
C GLU A 202 -2.12 -16.28 -10.60
N LEU A 203 -2.32 -15.45 -9.56
CA LEU A 203 -1.55 -14.23 -9.38
C LEU A 203 -0.07 -14.49 -9.08
N VAL A 204 0.23 -15.62 -8.47
CA VAL A 204 1.58 -16.04 -8.04
C VAL A 204 1.75 -17.54 -8.33
N ASP A 205 3.00 -17.94 -8.57
CA ASP A 205 3.32 -19.34 -8.93
C ASP A 205 3.17 -20.28 -7.72
N ASP A 206 3.45 -19.80 -6.50
CA ASP A 206 3.40 -20.56 -5.26
C ASP A 206 3.10 -19.69 -4.05
N GLY A 207 2.79 -20.32 -2.90
CA GLY A 207 2.58 -19.64 -1.62
C GLY A 207 1.18 -19.06 -1.41
N LEU A 208 0.23 -19.26 -2.34
CA LEU A 208 -1.16 -18.80 -2.22
C LEU A 208 -2.15 -19.97 -2.25
N ARG A 209 -3.10 -19.95 -1.30
CA ARG A 209 -4.23 -20.89 -1.24
C ARG A 209 -5.55 -20.15 -1.15
N ILE A 210 -6.57 -20.69 -1.81
CA ILE A 210 -7.96 -20.22 -1.67
C ILE A 210 -8.70 -21.21 -0.79
N GLU A 211 -9.09 -20.76 0.39
CA GLU A 211 -9.85 -21.56 1.35
C GLU A 211 -11.35 -21.21 1.24
N LYS A 212 -12.20 -22.26 1.19
CA LYS A 212 -13.64 -22.07 1.08
C LYS A 212 -14.28 -21.58 2.37
N ARG A 213 -13.69 -21.97 3.50
CA ARG A 213 -14.17 -21.64 4.83
C ARG A 213 -13.19 -20.69 5.50
N LEU A 214 -13.72 -19.71 6.21
CA LEU A 214 -12.94 -18.74 6.97
C LEU A 214 -12.08 -19.45 8.04
N GLU A 215 -12.65 -20.47 8.68
CA GLU A 215 -11.97 -21.24 9.73
C GLU A 215 -10.73 -21.95 9.20
N ASP A 216 -10.78 -22.49 7.97
CA ASP A 216 -9.66 -23.20 7.35
C ASP A 216 -8.53 -22.24 7.01
N ALA A 217 -8.85 -21.00 6.56
CA ALA A 217 -7.87 -19.97 6.29
C ALA A 217 -7.17 -19.45 7.57
N ILE A 218 -7.89 -19.41 8.70
CA ILE A 218 -7.38 -18.90 9.98
C ILE A 218 -6.58 -19.95 10.75
N GLU A 219 -6.77 -21.23 10.48
CA GLU A 219 -6.19 -22.32 11.28
C GLU A 219 -4.67 -22.23 11.40
N GLY A 220 -4.21 -21.92 12.61
CA GLY A 220 -2.79 -21.72 12.90
C GLY A 220 -2.15 -20.51 12.19
N ALA A 221 -2.94 -19.53 11.74
CA ALA A 221 -2.42 -18.33 11.10
C ALA A 221 -1.66 -17.43 12.10
N ASP A 222 -0.47 -16.98 11.72
CA ASP A 222 0.34 -16.01 12.48
C ASP A 222 -0.18 -14.58 12.32
N VAL A 223 -0.80 -14.30 11.16
CA VAL A 223 -1.34 -12.98 10.80
C VAL A 223 -2.73 -13.16 10.23
N VAL A 224 -3.70 -12.43 10.76
CA VAL A 224 -5.08 -12.38 10.26
C VAL A 224 -5.37 -10.97 9.77
N MET A 225 -5.42 -10.81 8.45
CA MET A 225 -5.70 -9.53 7.80
C MET A 225 -7.15 -9.51 7.30
N ILE A 226 -7.95 -8.59 7.83
CA ILE A 226 -9.35 -8.42 7.45
C ILE A 226 -9.47 -7.32 6.43
N LEU A 227 -10.17 -7.59 5.34
CA LEU A 227 -10.46 -6.60 4.31
C LEU A 227 -11.81 -5.94 4.54
N ARG A 228 -11.87 -4.66 4.25
CA ARG A 228 -13.13 -3.91 4.23
C ARG A 228 -14.01 -4.40 3.08
N ILE A 229 -15.31 -4.53 3.31
CA ILE A 229 -16.29 -4.70 2.24
C ILE A 229 -16.44 -3.36 1.50
N GLN A 230 -16.14 -3.37 0.20
CA GLN A 230 -16.11 -2.16 -0.63
C GLN A 230 -17.43 -1.97 -1.39
N ARG A 231 -18.52 -1.68 -0.67
CA ARG A 231 -19.86 -1.51 -1.27
C ARG A 231 -19.91 -0.50 -2.41
N GLU A 232 -19.10 0.54 -2.32
CA GLU A 232 -18.98 1.58 -3.35
C GLU A 232 -18.34 1.09 -4.67
N ARG A 233 -17.83 -0.12 -4.70
CA ARG A 233 -17.25 -0.77 -5.89
C ARG A 233 -18.05 -1.97 -6.36
N GLN A 234 -19.14 -2.29 -5.68
CA GLN A 234 -19.99 -3.42 -6.01
C GLN A 234 -21.16 -2.94 -6.86
N ASP A 235 -21.18 -3.33 -8.13
CA ASP A 235 -22.27 -3.03 -9.08
C ASP A 235 -23.43 -4.04 -8.96
N ALA A 236 -23.29 -5.08 -8.13
CA ALA A 236 -24.26 -6.15 -7.92
C ALA A 236 -24.30 -6.61 -6.46
N ALA A 237 -25.34 -7.38 -6.09
CA ALA A 237 -25.44 -8.02 -4.78
C ALA A 237 -24.59 -9.30 -4.76
N PHE A 238 -23.39 -9.24 -4.17
CA PHE A 238 -22.47 -10.38 -4.06
C PHE A 238 -22.77 -11.29 -2.86
N PHE A 239 -23.60 -10.83 -1.91
CA PHE A 239 -24.08 -11.58 -0.75
C PHE A 239 -25.44 -11.03 -0.31
N PRO A 240 -26.27 -11.83 0.38
CA PRO A 240 -27.69 -11.46 0.63
C PRO A 240 -27.87 -10.24 1.53
N SER A 241 -27.07 -10.12 2.58
CA SER A 241 -27.15 -8.98 3.52
C SER A 241 -25.87 -8.79 4.34
N MET A 242 -25.66 -7.58 4.86
CA MET A 242 -24.53 -7.28 5.77
C MET A 242 -24.61 -8.10 7.06
N ARG A 243 -25.82 -8.43 7.53
CA ARG A 243 -26.02 -9.27 8.71
C ARG A 243 -25.53 -10.70 8.45
N GLU A 244 -25.85 -11.25 7.29
CA GLU A 244 -25.41 -12.59 6.90
C GLU A 244 -23.92 -12.64 6.69
N TYR A 245 -23.35 -11.60 6.04
CA TYR A 245 -21.92 -11.46 5.94
C TYR A 245 -21.24 -11.46 7.34
N ALA A 246 -21.74 -10.66 8.28
CA ALA A 246 -21.18 -10.58 9.63
C ALA A 246 -21.23 -11.91 10.38
N VAL A 247 -22.31 -12.69 10.18
CA VAL A 247 -22.47 -14.00 10.82
C VAL A 247 -21.50 -15.05 10.28
N HIS A 248 -21.29 -15.06 8.95
CA HIS A 248 -20.52 -16.13 8.28
C HIS A 248 -19.07 -15.78 7.98
N TYR A 249 -18.73 -14.49 7.84
CA TYR A 249 -17.42 -14.00 7.41
C TYR A 249 -16.82 -12.93 8.32
N GLY A 250 -17.57 -12.43 9.32
CA GLY A 250 -17.06 -11.48 10.29
C GLY A 250 -16.08 -12.12 11.26
N LEU A 251 -14.90 -11.52 11.46
CA LEU A 251 -13.94 -11.97 12.44
C LEU A 251 -14.44 -11.64 13.85
N ASN A 252 -14.54 -12.65 14.70
CA ASN A 252 -14.89 -12.57 16.10
C ASN A 252 -13.90 -13.35 16.97
N ALA A 253 -14.05 -13.30 18.31
CA ALA A 253 -13.17 -13.96 19.25
C ALA A 253 -13.04 -15.48 19.00
N LYS A 254 -14.16 -16.16 18.73
CA LYS A 254 -14.20 -17.61 18.46
C LYS A 254 -13.39 -17.99 17.21
N HIS A 255 -13.44 -17.17 16.16
CA HIS A 255 -12.63 -17.40 14.97
C HIS A 255 -11.14 -17.19 15.29
N LEU A 256 -10.80 -16.15 16.05
CA LEU A 256 -9.41 -15.82 16.38
C LEU A 256 -8.74 -16.84 17.32
N GLU A 257 -9.52 -17.65 18.08
CA GLU A 257 -9.01 -18.76 18.89
C GLU A 257 -8.35 -19.86 18.06
N ARG A 258 -8.69 -19.97 16.75
CA ARG A 258 -8.11 -20.96 15.83
C ARG A 258 -6.76 -20.52 15.26
N ALA A 259 -6.46 -19.24 15.31
CA ALA A 259 -5.17 -18.70 14.90
C ALA A 259 -4.08 -19.07 15.92
N ALA A 260 -2.82 -18.83 15.58
CA ALA A 260 -1.70 -18.97 16.50
C ALA A 260 -1.94 -18.15 17.78
N ALA A 261 -1.44 -18.63 18.92
CA ALA A 261 -1.67 -17.98 20.21
C ALA A 261 -1.19 -16.52 20.25
N ASP A 262 -0.13 -16.23 19.51
CA ASP A 262 0.47 -14.90 19.33
C ASP A 262 0.07 -14.23 18.00
N ALA A 263 -1.00 -14.70 17.35
CA ALA A 263 -1.48 -14.13 16.09
C ALA A 263 -1.78 -12.64 16.21
N ILE A 264 -1.40 -11.89 15.19
CA ILE A 264 -1.70 -10.46 15.08
C ILE A 264 -2.88 -10.22 14.12
N VAL A 265 -3.68 -9.19 14.43
CA VAL A 265 -4.84 -8.80 13.62
C VAL A 265 -4.56 -7.47 12.94
N MET A 266 -4.81 -7.41 11.64
CA MET A 266 -4.55 -6.25 10.79
C MET A 266 -5.78 -5.88 9.96
N HIS A 267 -5.92 -4.58 9.63
CA HIS A 267 -6.99 -4.07 8.78
C HIS A 267 -6.54 -2.79 8.07
N PRO A 268 -6.65 -2.68 6.74
CA PRO A 268 -6.19 -1.49 6.00
C PRO A 268 -7.05 -0.24 6.26
N GLY A 269 -8.21 -0.40 6.90
CA GLY A 269 -9.18 0.65 7.19
C GLY A 269 -9.82 1.31 5.94
N PRO A 270 -10.95 2.04 6.11
CA PRO A 270 -11.75 2.16 7.34
C PRO A 270 -12.44 0.84 7.68
N MET A 271 -12.77 0.63 8.95
CA MET A 271 -13.47 -0.59 9.40
C MET A 271 -14.98 -0.37 9.41
N ASN A 272 -15.75 -1.41 9.04
CA ASN A 272 -17.18 -1.50 9.34
C ASN A 272 -17.33 -2.41 10.58
N ARG A 273 -17.28 -1.78 11.77
CA ARG A 273 -17.38 -2.49 13.05
C ARG A 273 -18.70 -3.26 13.15
N GLY A 274 -18.63 -4.51 13.60
CA GLY A 274 -19.78 -5.41 13.66
C GLY A 274 -20.18 -6.03 12.33
N VAL A 275 -19.39 -5.81 11.28
CA VAL A 275 -19.58 -6.43 9.96
C VAL A 275 -18.41 -7.36 9.65
N GLU A 276 -17.29 -6.84 9.14
CA GLU A 276 -16.11 -7.66 8.84
C GLU A 276 -15.23 -7.95 10.07
N ILE A 277 -15.34 -7.12 11.12
CA ILE A 277 -14.58 -7.29 12.36
C ILE A 277 -15.42 -6.83 13.56
N SER A 278 -15.40 -7.61 14.64
CA SER A 278 -16.04 -7.19 15.90
C SER A 278 -15.22 -6.08 16.58
N SER A 279 -15.90 -5.22 17.36
CA SER A 279 -15.20 -4.13 18.09
C SER A 279 -14.21 -4.68 19.12
N GLU A 280 -14.53 -5.78 19.77
CA GLU A 280 -13.65 -6.48 20.71
C GLU A 280 -12.31 -6.85 20.08
N ILE A 281 -12.32 -7.39 18.85
CA ILE A 281 -11.12 -7.77 18.13
C ILE A 281 -10.36 -6.53 17.62
N ALA A 282 -11.10 -5.54 17.09
CA ALA A 282 -10.51 -4.34 16.54
C ALA A 282 -9.75 -3.50 17.59
N ASP A 283 -10.21 -3.53 18.83
CA ASP A 283 -9.63 -2.81 19.98
C ASP A 283 -8.84 -3.72 20.92
N GLY A 284 -8.75 -5.02 20.61
CA GLY A 284 -8.06 -6.02 21.41
C GLY A 284 -6.53 -5.92 21.34
N SER A 285 -5.85 -6.59 22.27
CA SER A 285 -4.38 -6.58 22.41
C SER A 285 -3.61 -7.15 21.21
N ARG A 286 -4.28 -7.95 20.36
CA ARG A 286 -3.69 -8.51 19.13
C ARG A 286 -3.83 -7.59 17.93
N SER A 287 -4.60 -6.49 18.05
CA SER A 287 -4.87 -5.55 16.95
C SER A 287 -3.70 -4.61 16.73
N LEU A 288 -3.17 -4.60 15.51
CA LEU A 288 -2.09 -3.71 15.09
C LEU A 288 -2.54 -2.64 14.08
N ILE A 289 -3.84 -2.35 14.06
CA ILE A 289 -4.45 -1.42 13.11
C ILE A 289 -3.87 0.00 13.23
N LEU A 290 -3.59 0.47 14.44
CA LEU A 290 -2.99 1.78 14.67
C LEU A 290 -1.47 1.79 14.39
N ASP A 291 -0.80 0.65 14.60
CA ASP A 291 0.60 0.48 14.23
C ASP A 291 0.78 0.54 12.72
N GLN A 292 -0.15 -0.07 11.93
CA GLN A 292 -0.18 0.07 10.48
C GLN A 292 -0.26 1.56 10.05
N VAL A 293 -1.07 2.36 10.73
CA VAL A 293 -1.20 3.81 10.43
C VAL A 293 0.13 4.52 10.69
N THR A 294 0.79 4.22 11.81
CA THR A 294 2.09 4.79 12.17
C THR A 294 3.16 4.39 11.17
N ASN A 295 3.25 3.11 10.84
CA ASN A 295 4.20 2.56 9.85
C ASN A 295 3.96 3.10 8.46
N GLY A 296 2.71 3.46 8.15
CA GLY A 296 2.34 4.07 6.89
C GLY A 296 3.07 5.39 6.61
N VAL A 297 3.34 6.20 7.63
CA VAL A 297 4.11 7.43 7.47
C VAL A 297 5.59 7.10 7.18
N ALA A 298 6.17 6.17 7.92
CA ALA A 298 7.58 5.77 7.75
C ALA A 298 7.85 5.17 6.36
N VAL A 299 6.97 4.27 5.89
CA VAL A 299 7.06 3.69 4.54
C VAL A 299 6.95 4.77 3.46
N ARG A 300 6.03 5.73 3.60
CA ARG A 300 5.88 6.82 2.63
C ARG A 300 7.06 7.78 2.66
N MET A 301 7.69 8.00 3.83
CA MET A 301 8.96 8.72 3.91
C MET A 301 10.06 7.99 3.13
N ALA A 302 10.20 6.67 3.31
CA ALA A 302 11.19 5.88 2.58
C ALA A 302 10.96 5.93 1.05
N VAL A 303 9.72 5.76 0.61
CA VAL A 303 9.36 5.83 -0.81
C VAL A 303 9.67 7.19 -1.41
N LEU A 304 9.26 8.28 -0.76
CA LEU A 304 9.54 9.64 -1.24
C LEU A 304 11.03 9.94 -1.24
N TYR A 305 11.76 9.53 -0.19
CA TYR A 305 13.20 9.71 -0.11
C TYR A 305 13.95 9.02 -1.26
N LEU A 306 13.59 7.77 -1.55
CA LEU A 306 14.27 6.98 -2.59
C LEU A 306 13.93 7.45 -4.00
N LEU A 307 12.73 8.00 -4.23
CA LEU A 307 12.29 8.43 -5.56
C LEU A 307 12.55 9.91 -5.85
N ALA A 308 12.45 10.80 -4.87
CA ALA A 308 12.63 12.24 -5.03
C ALA A 308 14.00 12.74 -4.54
N GLY A 309 14.79 11.89 -3.87
CA GLY A 309 16.07 12.27 -3.25
C GLY A 309 17.26 12.49 -4.17
N GLY A 310 17.11 12.32 -5.50
CA GLY A 310 18.12 12.73 -6.47
C GLY A 310 19.28 11.75 -6.73
N SER A 311 19.21 10.50 -6.27
CA SER A 311 20.25 9.48 -6.55
C SER A 311 20.27 8.97 -8.01
N HIS A 312 19.43 9.52 -8.89
CA HIS A 312 19.34 9.11 -10.31
C HIS A 312 20.04 10.06 -11.29
N VAL A 313 20.71 11.14 -10.82
CA VAL A 313 21.20 12.22 -11.72
C VAL A 313 22.70 12.09 -12.07
N GLU A 314 23.46 11.16 -11.47
CA GLU A 314 24.94 11.16 -11.70
C GLU A 314 25.47 10.18 -12.77
N ALA A 315 24.61 9.46 -13.49
CA ALA A 315 25.10 8.54 -14.53
C ALA A 315 25.21 9.17 -15.94
N GLU A 316 24.51 10.25 -16.21
CA GLU A 316 24.53 10.88 -17.56
C GLU A 316 25.33 12.19 -17.64
N ASP A 317 25.51 12.93 -16.53
CA ASP A 317 26.21 14.22 -16.58
C ASP A 317 27.74 14.14 -16.56
N THR A 318 28.31 12.98 -16.24
CA THR A 318 29.78 12.81 -16.23
C THR A 318 30.37 12.74 -17.64
N GLU A 319 29.62 12.29 -18.64
CA GLU A 319 30.08 12.25 -20.05
C GLU A 319 30.04 13.60 -20.78
N VAL A 320 29.18 14.52 -20.34
CA VAL A 320 29.02 15.83 -21.01
C VAL A 320 30.12 16.80 -20.57
N VAL A 321 30.59 16.72 -19.32
CA VAL A 321 31.61 17.63 -18.78
C VAL A 321 33.02 17.25 -19.30
N GLU A 322 33.30 15.99 -19.60
CA GLU A 322 34.59 15.60 -20.18
C GLU A 322 34.74 15.91 -21.68
N LYS A 323 33.62 16.05 -22.42
CA LYS A 323 33.64 16.46 -23.85
C LYS A 323 33.80 17.95 -24.07
N GLN A 324 33.67 18.79 -23.06
CA GLN A 324 33.90 20.25 -23.15
C GLN A 324 35.30 20.69 -22.71
N LYS A 325 36.16 19.76 -22.27
CA LYS A 325 37.53 20.04 -21.85
C LYS A 325 38.59 19.45 -22.83
N ARG A 326 38.19 19.05 -24.05
CA ARG A 326 39.13 18.67 -25.12
C ARG A 326 39.02 19.62 -26.32
#